data_a2f02afbdadc32fff7d62172ade27377
#
_entry.id   a2f02afbdadc32fff7d62172ade27377
#
_cell.length_a   1.000
_cell.length_b   1.000
_cell.length_c   1.000
_cell.angle_alpha   90.00
_cell.angle_beta   90.00
_cell.angle_gamma   90.00
#
_symmetry.space_group_name_H-M   'P 1'
#
loop_
_entity.id
_entity.type
_entity.pdbx_description
1 polymer ?
#
loop_
_entity_poly.entity_id
_entity_poly.type
_entity_poly.pdbx_seq_one_letter_code
_entity_poly.pdbx_strand_id
1 'polypeptide(L)'
;VSQLSTRESIHKIMDIGAHGYFTKNSNPDQLELALNSIYNEGFYFGLELGAVIKEAMLWEKNNPVDQKLPKQFFTERELDIIKLICKERKSRDIASDLFITLRTVESHRKNIMDKSNAKNFIGVLLYALRNDHLDLEDLPF
;
A
#
# COMPACT_ATOMS: atom_id res chain seq x y z
N VAL A 1 0.48 4.49 -16.26
CA VAL A 1 -0.15 3.55 -17.23
C VAL A 1 0.94 2.73 -17.90
N SER A 2 0.92 1.42 -17.75
CA SER A 2 2.03 0.58 -18.20
C SER A 2 1.55 -0.79 -18.73
N GLN A 3 2.29 -1.36 -19.69
CA GLN A 3 2.14 -2.74 -20.18
C GLN A 3 3.28 -3.67 -19.70
N LEU A 4 3.96 -3.31 -18.64
CA LEU A 4 5.09 -4.07 -18.12
C LEU A 4 4.65 -5.42 -17.54
N SER A 5 5.56 -6.40 -17.50
CA SER A 5 5.34 -7.64 -16.76
C SER A 5 5.11 -7.33 -15.27
N THR A 6 4.38 -8.18 -14.58
CA THR A 6 3.97 -7.97 -13.18
C THR A 6 5.16 -7.69 -12.26
N ARG A 7 6.25 -8.41 -12.45
CA ARG A 7 7.49 -8.26 -11.67
C ARG A 7 8.17 -6.91 -11.89
N GLU A 8 8.39 -6.55 -13.16
CA GLU A 8 8.99 -5.27 -13.54
C GLU A 8 8.13 -4.08 -13.12
N SER A 9 6.80 -4.26 -13.17
CA SER A 9 5.84 -3.23 -12.75
C SER A 9 5.98 -2.91 -11.27
N ILE A 10 6.12 -3.91 -10.41
CA ILE A 10 6.22 -3.69 -8.95
C ILE A 10 7.54 -3.03 -8.59
N HIS A 11 8.66 -3.53 -9.10
CA HIS A 11 9.95 -2.88 -8.86
C HIS A 11 9.94 -1.41 -9.31
N LYS A 12 9.37 -1.15 -10.48
CA LYS A 12 9.20 0.22 -10.97
C LYS A 12 8.30 1.08 -10.09
N ILE A 13 7.16 0.55 -9.65
CA ILE A 13 6.24 1.25 -8.73
C ILE A 13 6.96 1.62 -7.42
N MET A 14 7.76 0.71 -6.89
CA MET A 14 8.54 0.96 -5.68
C MET A 14 9.63 2.01 -5.90
N ASP A 15 10.40 1.88 -6.97
CA ASP A 15 11.56 2.74 -7.25
C ASP A 15 11.17 4.19 -7.56
N ILE A 16 10.11 4.39 -8.32
CA ILE A 16 9.66 5.73 -8.69
C ILE A 16 8.71 6.37 -7.68
N GLY A 17 8.29 5.63 -6.65
CA GLY A 17 7.35 6.14 -5.65
C GLY A 17 5.96 6.43 -6.20
N ALA A 18 5.45 5.58 -7.09
CA ALA A 18 4.11 5.76 -7.66
C ALA A 18 3.02 5.74 -6.60
N HIS A 19 2.03 6.63 -6.72
CA HIS A 19 0.91 6.76 -5.78
C HIS A 19 -0.34 6.01 -6.23
N GLY A 20 -0.33 5.45 -7.42
CA GLY A 20 -1.41 4.65 -7.99
C GLY A 20 -0.96 3.89 -9.24
N TYR A 21 -1.77 2.95 -9.66
CA TYR A 21 -1.51 2.12 -10.84
C TYR A 21 -2.76 1.97 -11.69
N PHE A 22 -2.61 2.19 -12.99
CA PHE A 22 -3.67 2.06 -13.98
C PHE A 22 -3.16 1.36 -15.23
N THR A 23 -4.01 0.56 -15.84
CA THR A 23 -3.79 0.03 -17.17
C THR A 23 -4.40 0.95 -18.24
N LYS A 24 -4.01 0.74 -19.50
CA LYS A 24 -4.59 1.51 -20.63
C LYS A 24 -6.09 1.27 -20.83
N ASN A 25 -6.63 0.20 -20.26
CA ASN A 25 -8.03 -0.19 -20.36
C ASN A 25 -8.86 0.26 -19.14
N SER A 26 -8.27 1.02 -18.23
CA SER A 26 -8.98 1.53 -17.05
C SER A 26 -10.10 2.51 -17.44
N ASN A 27 -11.21 2.42 -16.73
CA ASN A 27 -12.36 3.32 -16.94
C ASN A 27 -11.99 4.77 -16.57
N PRO A 28 -12.31 5.77 -17.41
CA PRO A 28 -12.07 7.19 -17.11
C PRO A 28 -12.67 7.66 -15.78
N ASP A 29 -13.84 7.17 -15.37
CA ASP A 29 -14.47 7.52 -14.09
C ASP A 29 -13.63 7.04 -12.89
N GLN A 30 -12.99 5.89 -13.02
CA GLN A 30 -12.06 5.39 -12.01
C GLN A 30 -10.78 6.24 -11.93
N LEU A 31 -10.34 6.81 -13.03
CA LEU A 31 -9.18 7.71 -13.05
C LEU A 31 -9.48 8.99 -12.25
N GLU A 32 -10.66 9.56 -12.39
CA GLU A 32 -11.07 10.75 -11.62
C GLU A 32 -11.11 10.45 -10.11
N LEU A 33 -11.72 9.35 -9.72
CA LEU A 33 -11.74 8.89 -8.32
C LEU A 33 -10.33 8.70 -7.77
N ALA A 34 -9.45 8.12 -8.56
CA ALA A 34 -8.07 7.88 -8.18
C ALA A 34 -7.28 9.18 -8.01
N LEU A 35 -7.43 10.13 -8.93
CA LEU A 35 -6.75 11.42 -8.82
C LEU A 35 -7.21 12.18 -7.57
N ASN A 36 -8.51 12.14 -7.26
CA ASN A 36 -9.05 12.72 -6.03
C ASN A 36 -8.51 12.02 -4.77
N SER A 37 -8.41 10.69 -4.78
CA SER A 37 -7.83 9.92 -3.69
C SER A 37 -6.35 10.24 -3.48
N ILE A 38 -5.57 10.31 -4.55
CA ILE A 38 -4.14 10.67 -4.49
C ILE A 38 -3.97 12.10 -3.97
N TYR A 39 -4.80 13.03 -4.44
CA TYR A 39 -4.73 14.42 -3.99
C TYR A 39 -5.04 14.57 -2.49
N ASN A 40 -6.08 13.87 -2.00
CA ASN A 40 -6.54 13.99 -0.61
C ASN A 40 -5.76 13.11 0.36
N GLU A 41 -5.42 11.87 -0.03
CA GLU A 41 -4.84 10.85 0.85
C GLU A 41 -3.40 10.44 0.48
N GLY A 42 -2.91 10.89 -0.67
CA GLY A 42 -1.56 10.64 -1.13
C GLY A 42 -1.36 9.32 -1.87
N PHE A 43 -2.40 8.50 -2.06
CA PHE A 43 -2.31 7.22 -2.78
C PHE A 43 -3.68 6.75 -3.27
N TYR A 44 -3.66 5.74 -4.15
CA TYR A 44 -4.86 5.03 -4.61
C TYR A 44 -4.58 3.53 -4.77
N PHE A 45 -5.40 2.69 -4.12
CA PHE A 45 -5.41 1.25 -4.27
C PHE A 45 -6.61 0.80 -5.10
N GLY A 46 -6.45 0.70 -6.41
CA GLY A 46 -7.48 0.12 -7.27
C GLY A 46 -7.37 -1.40 -7.37
N LEU A 47 -8.42 -2.03 -7.91
CA LEU A 47 -8.45 -3.48 -8.14
C LEU A 47 -7.29 -3.97 -9.00
N GLU A 48 -6.87 -3.18 -9.98
CA GLU A 48 -5.75 -3.49 -10.85
C GLU A 48 -4.42 -3.57 -10.10
N LEU A 49 -4.18 -2.63 -9.18
CA LEU A 49 -3.00 -2.65 -8.32
C LEU A 49 -3.02 -3.85 -7.39
N GLY A 50 -4.18 -4.17 -6.82
CA GLY A 50 -4.36 -5.34 -5.96
C GLY A 50 -3.99 -6.64 -6.65
N ALA A 51 -4.46 -6.84 -7.88
CA ALA A 51 -4.12 -8.01 -8.69
C ALA A 51 -2.62 -8.12 -8.96
N VAL A 52 -1.98 -7.01 -9.32
CA VAL A 52 -0.53 -6.94 -9.57
C VAL A 52 0.27 -7.26 -8.31
N ILE A 53 -0.14 -6.72 -7.15
CA ILE A 53 0.51 -6.99 -5.86
C ILE A 53 0.37 -8.47 -5.48
N LYS A 54 -0.82 -9.06 -5.59
CA LYS A 54 -1.05 -10.49 -5.29
C LYS A 54 -0.16 -11.40 -6.12
N GLU A 55 -0.12 -11.17 -7.43
CA GLU A 55 0.71 -11.95 -8.34
C GLU A 55 2.20 -11.87 -8.00
N ALA A 56 2.70 -10.67 -7.69
CA ALA A 56 4.09 -10.49 -7.33
C ALA A 56 4.44 -11.13 -5.99
N MET A 57 3.58 -11.05 -4.99
CA MET A 57 3.81 -11.69 -3.69
C MET A 57 3.83 -13.22 -3.82
N LEU A 58 2.94 -13.79 -4.64
CA LEU A 58 2.96 -15.23 -4.93
C LEU A 58 4.25 -15.64 -5.64
N TRP A 59 4.74 -14.81 -6.57
CA TRP A 59 5.99 -15.07 -7.25
C TRP A 59 7.18 -15.01 -6.27
N GLU A 60 7.27 -14.00 -5.40
CA GLU A 60 8.32 -13.85 -4.39
C GLU A 60 8.33 -15.00 -3.39
N LYS A 61 7.15 -15.51 -3.00
CA LYS A 61 7.01 -16.68 -2.13
C LYS A 61 7.63 -17.94 -2.74
N ASN A 62 7.49 -18.10 -4.06
CA ASN A 62 8.05 -19.21 -4.81
C ASN A 62 9.54 -19.00 -5.20
N ASN A 63 10.03 -17.77 -5.12
CA ASN A 63 11.39 -17.36 -5.48
C ASN A 63 11.97 -16.44 -4.40
N PRO A 64 12.25 -16.95 -3.20
CA PRO A 64 12.71 -16.12 -2.09
C PRO A 64 14.01 -15.41 -2.43
N VAL A 65 14.04 -14.10 -2.21
CA VAL A 65 15.23 -13.26 -2.32
C VAL A 65 15.75 -12.98 -0.91
N ASP A 66 17.03 -13.23 -0.67
CA ASP A 66 17.69 -12.91 0.61
C ASP A 66 17.67 -11.39 0.85
N GLN A 67 16.67 -10.90 1.56
CA GLN A 67 16.62 -9.51 2.00
C GLN A 67 17.24 -9.38 3.39
N LYS A 68 18.49 -8.92 3.43
CA LYS A 68 19.28 -8.67 4.66
C LYS A 68 19.00 -7.31 5.30
N LEU A 69 17.78 -6.78 5.23
CA LEU A 69 17.46 -5.54 5.93
C LEU A 69 16.99 -5.84 7.36
N PRO A 70 17.41 -5.04 8.36
CA PRO A 70 16.91 -5.21 9.72
C PRO A 70 15.40 -5.00 9.73
N LYS A 71 14.66 -6.03 10.15
CA LYS A 71 13.20 -6.00 10.23
C LYS A 71 12.79 -5.06 11.36
N GLN A 72 12.10 -3.98 11.04
CA GLN A 72 11.37 -3.18 12.01
C GLN A 72 9.91 -3.66 12.03
N PHE A 73 9.41 -3.92 13.22
CA PHE A 73 8.04 -4.42 13.38
C PHE A 73 7.06 -3.25 13.54
N PHE A 74 5.91 -3.35 12.89
CA PHE A 74 4.78 -2.48 13.17
C PHE A 74 4.12 -2.86 14.49
N THR A 75 3.63 -1.86 15.22
CA THR A 75 2.77 -2.09 16.38
C THR A 75 1.39 -2.57 15.92
N GLU A 76 0.61 -3.17 16.83
CA GLU A 76 -0.77 -3.58 16.53
C GLU A 76 -1.61 -2.40 16.02
N ARG A 77 -1.46 -1.23 16.62
CA ARG A 77 -2.16 -0.01 16.21
C ARG A 77 -1.76 0.45 14.82
N GLU A 78 -0.48 0.35 14.49
CA GLU A 78 0.01 0.64 13.13
C GLU A 78 -0.55 -0.34 12.11
N LEU A 79 -0.63 -1.63 12.43
CA LEU A 79 -1.25 -2.64 11.58
C LEU A 79 -2.74 -2.39 11.36
N ASP A 80 -3.48 -2.01 12.41
CA ASP A 80 -4.89 -1.62 12.29
C ASP A 80 -5.06 -0.45 11.31
N ILE A 81 -4.19 0.55 11.41
CA ILE A 81 -4.21 1.71 10.51
C ILE A 81 -3.88 1.29 9.07
N ILE A 82 -2.87 0.46 8.86
CA ILE A 82 -2.51 -0.05 7.52
C ILE A 82 -3.69 -0.80 6.90
N LYS A 83 -4.36 -1.67 7.65
CA LYS A 83 -5.54 -2.42 7.18
C LYS A 83 -6.69 -1.50 6.78
N LEU A 84 -6.95 -0.46 7.56
CA LEU A 84 -8.00 0.53 7.25
C LEU A 84 -7.64 1.37 6.01
N ILE A 85 -6.38 1.72 5.85
CA ILE A 85 -5.90 2.41 4.65
C ILE A 85 -6.08 1.52 3.40
N CYS A 86 -5.80 0.23 3.49
CA CYS A 86 -6.04 -0.72 2.40
C CYS A 86 -7.52 -0.82 2.02
N LYS A 87 -8.43 -0.56 2.94
CA LYS A 87 -9.88 -0.46 2.72
C LYS A 87 -10.32 0.93 2.22
N GLU A 88 -9.38 1.76 1.79
CA GLU A 88 -9.61 3.11 1.29
C GLU A 88 -10.29 4.04 2.32
N ARG A 89 -10.11 3.77 3.63
CA ARG A 89 -10.58 4.67 4.68
C ARG A 89 -9.73 5.92 4.72
N LYS A 90 -10.39 7.08 4.76
CA LYS A 90 -9.71 8.37 4.92
C LYS A 90 -9.18 8.55 6.34
N SER A 91 -8.14 9.35 6.51
CA SER A 91 -7.53 9.58 7.83
C SER A 91 -8.54 10.05 8.89
N ARG A 92 -9.51 10.87 8.51
CA ARG A 92 -10.60 11.30 9.43
C ARG A 92 -11.49 10.13 9.87
N ASP A 93 -11.82 9.24 8.94
CA ASP A 93 -12.62 8.06 9.23
C ASP A 93 -11.86 7.06 10.11
N ILE A 94 -10.56 6.89 9.84
CA ILE A 94 -9.67 6.06 10.68
C ILE A 94 -9.62 6.62 12.11
N ALA A 95 -9.48 7.92 12.27
CA ALA A 95 -9.51 8.58 13.58
C ALA A 95 -10.82 8.28 14.32
N SER A 96 -11.94 8.39 13.64
CA SER A 96 -13.26 8.05 14.19
C SER A 96 -13.40 6.56 14.53
N ASP A 97 -13.00 5.68 13.61
CA ASP A 97 -13.10 4.22 13.80
C ASP A 97 -12.26 3.72 14.98
N LEU A 98 -11.10 4.33 15.20
CA LEU A 98 -10.16 3.93 16.27
C LEU A 98 -10.27 4.78 17.54
N PHE A 99 -11.19 5.73 17.60
CA PHE A 99 -11.38 6.64 18.76
C PHE A 99 -10.12 7.43 19.11
N ILE A 100 -9.40 7.91 18.13
CA ILE A 100 -8.22 8.76 18.25
C ILE A 100 -8.36 10.03 17.45
N THR A 101 -7.47 11.01 17.65
CA THR A 101 -7.50 12.25 16.89
C THR A 101 -6.89 12.07 15.50
N LEU A 102 -7.25 12.94 14.55
CA LEU A 102 -6.63 12.98 13.24
C LEU A 102 -5.11 13.16 13.33
N ARG A 103 -4.65 14.02 14.23
CA ARG A 103 -3.21 14.23 14.50
C ARG A 103 -2.51 12.94 14.92
N THR A 104 -3.15 12.12 15.74
CA THR A 104 -2.61 10.83 16.17
C THR A 104 -2.53 9.85 14.99
N VAL A 105 -3.53 9.82 14.10
CA VAL A 105 -3.48 9.03 12.86
C VAL A 105 -2.30 9.46 11.99
N GLU A 106 -2.11 10.75 11.79
CA GLU A 106 -1.01 11.28 11.00
C GLU A 106 0.36 10.95 11.59
N SER A 107 0.48 11.00 12.93
CA SER A 107 1.69 10.57 13.64
C SER A 107 2.00 9.09 13.43
N HIS A 108 0.99 8.24 13.50
CA HIS A 108 1.15 6.81 13.19
C HIS A 108 1.53 6.59 11.72
N ARG A 109 0.90 7.29 10.79
CA ARG A 109 1.25 7.22 9.36
C ARG A 109 2.71 7.58 9.11
N LYS A 110 3.21 8.62 9.77
CA LYS A 110 4.62 9.01 9.69
C LYS A 110 5.53 7.91 10.22
N ASN A 111 5.23 7.33 11.38
CA ASN A 111 6.01 6.24 11.96
C ASN A 111 6.02 5.00 11.06
N ILE A 112 4.89 4.66 10.46
CA ILE A 112 4.74 3.57 9.49
C ILE A 112 5.65 3.79 8.28
N MET A 113 5.65 5.01 7.72
CA MET A 113 6.50 5.37 6.61
C MET A 113 7.99 5.29 6.98
N ASP A 114 8.37 5.79 8.15
CA ASP A 114 9.75 5.76 8.63
C ASP A 114 10.25 4.33 8.87
N LYS A 115 9.44 3.48 9.48
CA LYS A 115 9.77 2.07 9.75
C LYS A 115 9.95 1.25 8.47
N SER A 116 9.14 1.47 7.46
CA SER A 116 9.20 0.76 6.19
C SER A 116 10.23 1.35 5.23
N ASN A 117 10.76 2.54 5.50
CA ASN A 117 11.60 3.31 4.59
C ASN A 117 10.96 3.46 3.20
N ALA A 118 9.62 3.51 3.15
CA ALA A 118 8.85 3.58 1.92
C ALA A 118 8.70 5.04 1.44
N LYS A 119 8.60 5.23 0.14
CA LYS A 119 8.35 6.53 -0.48
C LYS A 119 6.87 6.90 -0.48
N ASN A 120 5.99 5.91 -0.39
CA ASN A 120 4.53 6.04 -0.38
C ASN A 120 3.86 4.86 0.31
N PHE A 121 2.53 4.88 0.43
CA PHE A 121 1.78 3.82 1.11
C PHE A 121 1.78 2.48 0.36
N ILE A 122 1.94 2.47 -0.96
CA ILE A 122 2.11 1.24 -1.73
C ILE A 122 3.38 0.50 -1.27
N GLY A 123 4.46 1.24 -1.07
CA GLY A 123 5.71 0.72 -0.52
C GLY A 123 5.55 0.17 0.90
N VAL A 124 4.75 0.83 1.74
CA VAL A 124 4.40 0.33 3.09
C VAL A 124 3.69 -1.01 3.01
N LEU A 125 2.70 -1.13 2.14
CA LEU A 125 1.94 -2.36 1.96
C LEU A 125 2.84 -3.52 1.52
N LEU A 126 3.69 -3.27 0.54
CA LEU A 126 4.66 -4.26 0.07
C LEU A 126 5.64 -4.68 1.17
N TYR A 127 6.12 -3.74 1.97
CA TYR A 127 6.97 -4.03 3.13
C TYR A 127 6.25 -4.92 4.15
N ALA A 128 5.01 -4.60 4.47
CA ALA A 128 4.20 -5.37 5.42
C ALA A 128 3.96 -6.81 4.96
N LEU A 129 3.65 -6.99 3.67
CA LEU A 129 3.44 -8.32 3.07
C LEU A 129 4.74 -9.14 3.03
N ARG A 130 5.86 -8.53 2.64
CA ARG A 130 7.16 -9.20 2.56
C ARG A 130 7.72 -9.64 3.91
N ASN A 131 7.34 -8.96 4.97
CA ASN A 131 7.81 -9.25 6.32
C ASN A 131 6.77 -10.01 7.16
N ASP A 132 5.75 -10.57 6.52
CA ASP A 132 4.69 -11.36 7.15
C ASP A 132 3.93 -10.59 8.26
N HIS A 133 3.84 -9.25 8.12
CA HIS A 133 3.02 -8.42 9.01
C HIS A 133 1.55 -8.43 8.59
N LEU A 134 1.28 -8.69 7.32
CA LEU A 134 -0.04 -8.85 6.72
C LEU A 134 -0.04 -10.05 5.79
N ASP A 135 -1.16 -10.74 5.72
CA ASP A 135 -1.41 -11.77 4.72
C ASP A 135 -2.18 -11.19 3.52
N LEU A 136 -2.02 -11.80 2.36
CA LEU A 136 -2.78 -11.41 1.16
C LEU A 136 -4.29 -11.50 1.39
N GLU A 137 -4.73 -12.41 2.26
CA GLU A 137 -6.14 -12.60 2.63
C GLU A 137 -6.70 -11.44 3.46
N ASP A 138 -5.85 -10.66 4.14
CA ASP A 138 -6.25 -9.47 4.90
C ASP A 138 -6.60 -8.28 3.98
N LEU A 139 -6.28 -8.37 2.70
CA LEU A 139 -6.48 -7.29 1.74
C LEU A 139 -7.89 -7.33 1.15
N PRO A 140 -8.53 -6.16 0.93
CA PRO A 140 -9.91 -6.08 0.45
C PRO A 140 -10.06 -6.31 -1.07
N PHE A 141 -9.00 -6.71 -1.74
CA PHE A 141 -8.98 -6.88 -3.20
C PHE A 141 -8.30 -8.17 -3.65
#